data_26f62ba5c7ef909a6c6660b141a558e3
#
_entry.id   26f62ba5c7ef909a6c6660b141a558e3
#
_cell.length_a   1.000
_cell.length_b   1.000
_cell.length_c   1.000
_cell.angle_alpha   90.00
_cell.angle_beta   90.00
_cell.angle_gamma   90.00
#
_symmetry.space_group_name_H-M   'P 1'
#
loop_
_entity.id
_entity.type
_entity.pdbx_description
1 polymer ?
#
loop_
_entity_poly.entity_id
_entity_poly.type
_entity_poly.pdbx_seq_one_letter_code
_entity_poly.pdbx_strand_id
1 'polypeptide(L)'
;MAARTISEARRTMPAEPLLTVENVNLAIRGNPILRDVSFRVTAGEIVALIGPNGAGKSTLARVALGLMRADSGRVWRKPGARVGYMPQRLVVDDALPLSVRRFVTLGTPASREQVREALVEVGAAHTLDAPVQAISGGELQRVLLARALLREPELLVLDEPIQGVDVNGQYELYDLISGLRQRRGCGILMVSHELHLVMAATDHVLCLNRHVCCSGHPDHVARDPAYLELFGLDGARHLAIYHHHHNHRHDLHGAVVESAEDGAHG
;
A
#
# COMPACT_ATOMS: atom_id res chain seq x y z
N MET A 1 54.70 2.65 0.83
CA MET A 1 53.73 3.61 0.27
C MET A 1 52.35 2.97 0.33
N ALA A 2 51.50 3.45 1.20
CA ALA A 2 50.24 2.87 1.54
C ALA A 2 49.13 3.28 0.56
N ALA A 3 48.50 2.31 -0.06
CA ALA A 3 47.24 2.53 -0.82
C ALA A 3 46.09 2.68 0.21
N ARG A 4 45.58 3.90 0.33
CA ARG A 4 44.37 4.19 1.13
C ARG A 4 43.16 3.66 0.41
N THR A 5 42.51 2.69 1.05
CA THR A 5 41.19 2.18 0.70
C THR A 5 40.16 3.30 0.85
N ILE A 6 39.63 3.78 -0.27
CA ILE A 6 38.49 4.69 -0.31
C ILE A 6 37.22 3.81 -0.24
N SER A 7 36.80 3.48 0.98
CA SER A 7 35.46 3.03 1.28
C SER A 7 34.77 4.12 2.11
N GLU A 8 34.48 5.23 1.45
CA GLU A 8 33.63 6.26 2.06
C GLU A 8 32.17 5.95 1.76
N ALA A 9 31.47 5.69 2.87
CA ALA A 9 30.04 5.52 2.93
C ALA A 9 29.29 6.49 2.01
N ARG A 10 28.57 5.96 1.03
CA ARG A 10 27.48 6.69 0.38
C ARG A 10 26.52 7.10 1.51
N ARG A 11 26.62 8.32 1.98
CA ARG A 11 25.52 8.98 2.68
C ARG A 11 24.34 8.98 1.72
N THR A 12 23.41 8.05 1.93
CA THR A 12 22.12 8.06 1.26
C THR A 12 21.46 9.39 1.64
N MET A 13 21.42 10.32 0.69
CA MET A 13 20.57 11.51 0.81
C MET A 13 19.16 11.01 1.16
N PRO A 14 18.47 11.63 2.13
CA PRO A 14 17.09 11.24 2.41
C PRO A 14 16.29 11.34 1.12
N ALA A 15 15.59 10.26 0.75
CA ALA A 15 14.80 10.21 -0.47
C ALA A 15 13.82 11.40 -0.48
N GLU A 16 13.75 12.11 -1.62
CA GLU A 16 12.86 13.26 -1.77
C GLU A 16 11.40 12.81 -1.55
N PRO A 17 10.63 13.49 -0.68
CA PRO A 17 9.26 13.11 -0.43
C PRO A 17 8.40 13.32 -1.68
N LEU A 18 7.49 12.40 -1.94
CA LEU A 18 6.45 12.50 -2.97
C LEU A 18 5.19 13.15 -2.41
N LEU A 19 4.94 12.94 -1.11
CA LEU A 19 3.83 13.48 -0.35
C LEU A 19 4.30 13.86 1.04
N THR A 20 3.90 15.05 1.49
CA THR A 20 4.08 15.49 2.89
C THR A 20 2.76 16.07 3.39
N VAL A 21 2.33 15.62 4.54
CA VAL A 21 1.15 16.08 5.27
C VAL A 21 1.65 16.65 6.60
N GLU A 22 1.29 17.91 6.91
CA GLU A 22 1.79 18.64 8.07
C GLU A 22 0.62 19.26 8.86
N ASN A 23 0.46 18.84 10.11
CA ASN A 23 -0.50 19.37 11.10
C ASN A 23 -1.93 19.51 10.56
N VAL A 24 -2.37 18.51 9.76
CA VAL A 24 -3.67 18.53 9.10
C VAL A 24 -4.79 18.32 10.11
N ASN A 25 -5.77 19.24 10.09
CA ASN A 25 -7.00 19.15 10.84
C ASN A 25 -8.19 19.20 9.90
N LEU A 26 -9.23 18.44 10.21
CA LEU A 26 -10.49 18.41 9.45
C LEU A 26 -11.66 18.03 10.35
N ALA A 27 -12.72 18.83 10.28
CA ALA A 27 -14.01 18.50 10.88
C ALA A 27 -15.10 18.40 9.80
N ILE A 28 -16.01 17.46 9.94
CA ILE A 28 -17.17 17.29 9.05
C ILE A 28 -18.44 17.52 9.89
N ARG A 29 -19.22 18.55 9.54
CA ARG A 29 -20.43 18.93 10.28
C ARG A 29 -20.17 19.15 11.79
N GLY A 30 -19.04 19.78 12.11
CA GLY A 30 -18.61 20.04 13.49
C GLY A 30 -17.96 18.85 14.22
N ASN A 31 -17.98 17.66 13.66
CA ASN A 31 -17.32 16.49 14.24
C ASN A 31 -15.86 16.42 13.76
N PRO A 32 -14.86 16.43 14.66
CA PRO A 32 -13.47 16.31 14.27
C PRO A 32 -13.17 14.91 13.74
N ILE A 33 -12.66 14.86 12.51
CA ILE A 33 -12.27 13.62 11.81
C ILE A 33 -10.77 13.45 11.82
N LEU A 34 -10.00 14.54 11.64
CA LEU A 34 -8.54 14.53 11.69
C LEU A 34 -8.07 15.63 12.65
N ARG A 35 -7.08 15.33 13.48
CA ARG A 35 -6.47 16.24 14.45
C ARG A 35 -4.96 16.14 14.36
N ASP A 36 -4.32 17.24 13.97
CA ASP A 36 -2.86 17.39 13.96
C ASP A 36 -2.11 16.24 13.30
N VAL A 37 -2.58 15.81 12.13
CA VAL A 37 -2.02 14.66 11.43
C VAL A 37 -0.84 15.09 10.59
N SER A 38 0.32 14.42 10.81
CA SER A 38 1.56 14.66 10.05
C SER A 38 2.21 13.36 9.65
N PHE A 39 2.61 13.23 8.38
CA PHE A 39 3.38 12.11 7.84
C PHE A 39 3.95 12.46 6.46
N ARG A 40 4.80 11.58 5.93
CA ARG A 40 5.35 11.69 4.58
C ARG A 40 5.38 10.34 3.88
N VAL A 41 5.45 10.37 2.55
CA VAL A 41 5.70 9.19 1.70
C VAL A 41 6.81 9.53 0.73
N THR A 42 7.83 8.68 0.66
CA THR A 42 8.98 8.82 -0.25
C THR A 42 8.91 7.81 -1.39
N ALA A 43 9.73 7.98 -2.41
CA ALA A 43 9.83 7.02 -3.50
C ALA A 43 10.36 5.67 -2.98
N GLY A 44 9.79 4.56 -3.47
CA GLY A 44 10.19 3.21 -3.09
C GLY A 44 9.79 2.78 -1.68
N GLU A 45 8.97 3.55 -0.97
CA GLU A 45 8.48 3.29 0.38
C GLU A 45 6.99 2.90 0.37
N ILE A 46 6.60 1.93 1.18
CA ILE A 46 5.20 1.63 1.50
C ILE A 46 4.88 2.15 2.89
N VAL A 47 4.02 3.16 2.95
CA VAL A 47 3.46 3.70 4.19
C VAL A 47 2.04 3.17 4.35
N ALA A 48 1.80 2.41 5.41
CA ALA A 48 0.48 1.89 5.72
C ALA A 48 -0.25 2.74 6.76
N LEU A 49 -1.49 3.06 6.49
CA LEU A 49 -2.40 3.77 7.37
C LEU A 49 -3.40 2.78 7.95
N ILE A 50 -3.27 2.46 9.23
CA ILE A 50 -4.15 1.52 9.95
C ILE A 50 -4.97 2.23 11.01
N GLY A 51 -6.02 1.60 11.49
CA GLY A 51 -6.88 2.15 12.54
C GLY A 51 -8.30 1.59 12.48
N PRO A 52 -9.11 1.80 13.51
CA PRO A 52 -10.48 1.31 13.56
C PRO A 52 -11.39 1.95 12.48
N ASN A 53 -12.55 1.38 12.26
CA ASN A 53 -13.55 1.97 11.38
C ASN A 53 -13.99 3.34 11.93
N GLY A 54 -14.08 4.34 11.04
CA GLY A 54 -14.39 5.71 11.44
C GLY A 54 -13.20 6.52 11.97
N ALA A 55 -11.98 5.96 12.00
CA ALA A 55 -10.75 6.65 12.44
C ALA A 55 -10.31 7.81 11.53
N GLY A 56 -10.87 7.92 10.32
CA GLY A 56 -10.53 8.98 9.36
C GLY A 56 -9.56 8.56 8.25
N LYS A 57 -9.22 7.27 8.13
CA LYS A 57 -8.23 6.74 7.15
C LYS A 57 -8.51 7.16 5.70
N SER A 58 -9.68 6.78 5.15
CA SER A 58 -10.06 7.15 3.77
C SER A 58 -10.24 8.67 3.61
N THR A 59 -10.64 9.37 4.67
CA THR A 59 -10.70 10.84 4.68
C THR A 59 -9.30 11.43 4.54
N LEU A 60 -8.33 10.94 5.31
CA LEU A 60 -6.94 11.36 5.22
C LEU A 60 -6.35 11.08 3.83
N ALA A 61 -6.61 9.90 3.26
CA ALA A 61 -6.19 9.58 1.89
C ALA A 61 -6.77 10.58 0.86
N ARG A 62 -8.06 10.96 0.98
CA ARG A 62 -8.68 11.96 0.11
C ARG A 62 -8.11 13.36 0.31
N VAL A 63 -7.77 13.74 1.55
CA VAL A 63 -7.09 15.01 1.85
C VAL A 63 -5.68 15.00 1.23
N ALA A 64 -4.93 13.93 1.40
CA ALA A 64 -3.59 13.75 0.81
C ALA A 64 -3.62 13.83 -0.73
N LEU A 65 -4.68 13.33 -1.35
CA LEU A 65 -4.91 13.43 -2.80
C LEU A 65 -5.40 14.82 -3.26
N GLY A 66 -5.79 15.71 -2.34
CA GLY A 66 -6.43 16.98 -2.67
C GLY A 66 -7.88 16.85 -3.15
N LEU A 67 -8.50 15.68 -2.97
CA LEU A 67 -9.92 15.43 -3.25
C LEU A 67 -10.84 16.01 -2.16
N MET A 68 -10.27 16.33 -1.00
CA MET A 68 -10.93 16.97 0.12
C MET A 68 -10.01 18.03 0.71
N ARG A 69 -10.56 19.19 1.04
CA ARG A 69 -9.79 20.30 1.65
C ARG A 69 -9.76 20.12 3.17
N ALA A 70 -8.57 20.24 3.76
CA ALA A 70 -8.42 20.34 5.21
C ALA A 70 -8.85 21.71 5.74
N ASP A 71 -9.27 21.80 7.00
CA ASP A 71 -9.59 23.07 7.68
C ASP A 71 -8.32 23.83 8.00
N SER A 72 -7.25 23.13 8.40
CA SER A 72 -5.93 23.72 8.65
C SER A 72 -4.82 22.68 8.40
N GLY A 73 -3.57 23.13 8.45
CA GLY A 73 -2.40 22.36 8.11
C GLY A 73 -2.04 22.46 6.64
N ARG A 74 -1.10 21.66 6.20
CA ARG A 74 -0.56 21.71 4.84
C ARG A 74 -0.44 20.31 4.23
N VAL A 75 -0.81 20.20 2.98
CA VAL A 75 -0.51 19.03 2.14
C VAL A 75 0.36 19.49 0.98
N TRP A 76 1.53 18.92 0.87
CA TRP A 76 2.43 19.15 -0.26
C TRP A 76 2.59 17.83 -1.03
N ARG A 77 2.51 17.92 -2.33
CA ARG A 77 2.83 16.82 -3.26
C ARG A 77 3.90 17.30 -4.22
N LYS A 78 4.85 16.44 -4.55
CA LYS A 78 5.89 16.74 -5.52
C LYS A 78 5.26 17.31 -6.79
N PRO A 79 5.65 18.53 -7.22
CA PRO A 79 5.10 19.13 -8.44
C PRO A 79 5.31 18.24 -9.66
N GLY A 80 4.26 18.02 -10.44
CA GLY A 80 4.32 17.17 -11.64
C GLY A 80 4.31 15.66 -11.36
N ALA A 81 4.36 15.21 -10.11
CA ALA A 81 4.27 13.78 -9.80
C ALA A 81 2.94 13.18 -10.27
N ARG A 82 3.04 12.08 -11.02
CA ARG A 82 1.87 11.31 -11.44
C ARG A 82 1.36 10.50 -10.27
N VAL A 83 0.06 10.64 -9.99
CA VAL A 83 -0.61 9.96 -8.88
C VAL A 83 -1.61 8.94 -9.42
N GLY A 84 -1.48 7.70 -8.98
CA GLY A 84 -2.47 6.65 -9.14
C GLY A 84 -3.33 6.53 -7.88
N TYR A 85 -4.64 6.39 -8.04
CA TYR A 85 -5.56 6.22 -6.93
C TYR A 85 -6.50 5.04 -7.16
N MET A 86 -6.54 4.16 -6.19
CA MET A 86 -7.46 3.05 -6.08
C MET A 86 -8.41 3.30 -4.90
N PRO A 87 -9.68 3.63 -5.14
CA PRO A 87 -10.65 3.90 -4.08
C PRO A 87 -11.16 2.60 -3.44
N GLN A 88 -11.58 2.69 -2.18
CA GLN A 88 -12.14 1.57 -1.42
C GLN A 88 -13.35 0.91 -2.12
N ARG A 89 -14.22 1.70 -2.70
CA ARG A 89 -15.45 1.21 -3.37
C ARG A 89 -15.63 1.92 -4.69
N LEU A 90 -16.01 1.14 -5.67
CA LEU A 90 -16.53 1.62 -6.92
C LEU A 90 -17.94 1.03 -7.07
N VAL A 91 -18.93 1.91 -7.21
CA VAL A 91 -20.29 1.52 -7.57
C VAL A 91 -20.44 1.80 -9.05
N VAL A 92 -20.59 0.74 -9.84
CA VAL A 92 -20.95 0.83 -11.27
C VAL A 92 -22.42 0.43 -11.34
N ASP A 93 -23.24 1.29 -11.94
CA ASP A 93 -24.65 1.01 -12.16
C ASP A 93 -24.78 -0.21 -13.09
N ASP A 94 -25.58 -1.19 -12.70
CA ASP A 94 -25.79 -2.43 -13.46
C ASP A 94 -26.39 -2.16 -14.86
N ALA A 95 -27.11 -1.07 -15.02
CA ALA A 95 -27.67 -0.64 -16.29
C ALA A 95 -26.62 -0.07 -17.25
N LEU A 96 -25.39 0.24 -16.78
CA LEU A 96 -24.35 0.83 -17.61
C LEU A 96 -23.52 -0.27 -18.31
N PRO A 97 -23.61 -0.43 -19.65
CA PRO A 97 -22.83 -1.42 -20.38
C PRO A 97 -21.35 -1.02 -20.46
N LEU A 98 -20.59 -1.29 -19.39
CA LEU A 98 -19.21 -0.84 -19.27
C LEU A 98 -18.25 -2.05 -19.28
N SER A 99 -17.47 -2.19 -20.36
CA SER A 99 -16.40 -3.18 -20.39
C SER A 99 -15.21 -2.73 -19.53
N VAL A 100 -14.43 -3.70 -19.01
CA VAL A 100 -13.19 -3.44 -18.24
C VAL A 100 -12.26 -2.51 -19.03
N ARG A 101 -12.04 -2.76 -20.31
CA ARG A 101 -11.24 -1.89 -21.18
C ARG A 101 -11.73 -0.43 -21.14
N ARG A 102 -13.02 -0.23 -21.32
CA ARG A 102 -13.61 1.13 -21.31
C ARG A 102 -13.50 1.77 -19.93
N PHE A 103 -13.74 1.00 -18.89
CA PHE A 103 -13.62 1.44 -17.50
C PHE A 103 -12.21 1.91 -17.15
N VAL A 104 -11.19 1.11 -17.48
CA VAL A 104 -9.78 1.41 -17.16
C VAL A 104 -9.33 2.71 -17.86
N THR A 105 -9.85 3.00 -19.07
CA THR A 105 -9.52 4.22 -19.83
C THR A 105 -10.31 5.46 -19.44
N LEU A 106 -11.28 5.38 -18.52
CA LEU A 106 -12.02 6.56 -18.06
C LEU A 106 -11.10 7.56 -17.34
N GLY A 107 -10.96 8.74 -17.93
CA GLY A 107 -10.11 9.83 -17.43
C GLY A 107 -8.60 9.64 -17.67
N THR A 108 -8.19 8.59 -18.37
CA THR A 108 -6.80 8.36 -18.78
C THR A 108 -6.81 7.70 -20.16
N PRO A 109 -6.68 8.46 -21.24
CA PRO A 109 -6.63 7.88 -22.58
C PRO A 109 -5.47 6.90 -22.71
N ALA A 110 -5.77 5.71 -23.21
CA ALA A 110 -4.77 4.67 -23.46
C ALA A 110 -5.21 3.77 -24.61
N SER A 111 -4.24 3.20 -25.31
CA SER A 111 -4.49 2.22 -26.37
C SER A 111 -4.98 0.90 -25.77
N ARG A 112 -5.59 0.04 -26.60
CA ARG A 112 -5.99 -1.32 -26.19
C ARG A 112 -4.78 -2.11 -25.67
N GLU A 113 -3.61 -1.94 -26.28
CA GLU A 113 -2.39 -2.65 -25.88
C GLU A 113 -1.89 -2.18 -24.51
N GLN A 114 -1.85 -0.88 -24.24
CA GLN A 114 -1.48 -0.35 -22.92
C GLN A 114 -2.42 -0.85 -21.82
N VAL A 115 -3.72 -0.91 -22.08
CA VAL A 115 -4.69 -1.48 -21.13
C VAL A 115 -4.43 -2.97 -20.90
N ARG A 116 -4.14 -3.72 -21.98
CA ARG A 116 -3.82 -5.15 -21.89
C ARG A 116 -2.56 -5.38 -21.06
N GLU A 117 -1.50 -4.61 -21.28
CA GLU A 117 -0.25 -4.67 -20.53
C GLU A 117 -0.48 -4.37 -19.04
N ALA A 118 -1.24 -3.33 -18.70
CA ALA A 118 -1.59 -3.00 -17.33
C ALA A 118 -2.40 -4.12 -16.66
N LEU A 119 -3.30 -4.77 -17.39
CA LEU A 119 -4.07 -5.92 -16.89
C LEU A 119 -3.22 -7.19 -16.75
N VAL A 120 -2.25 -7.41 -17.63
CA VAL A 120 -1.26 -8.50 -17.51
C VAL A 120 -0.44 -8.31 -16.24
N GLU A 121 0.04 -7.10 -15.98
CA GLU A 121 0.86 -6.79 -14.79
C GLU A 121 0.16 -7.12 -13.47
N VAL A 122 -1.17 -7.00 -13.44
CA VAL A 122 -1.97 -7.32 -12.24
C VAL A 122 -2.64 -8.70 -12.29
N GLY A 123 -2.38 -9.52 -13.31
CA GLY A 123 -2.95 -10.86 -13.44
C GLY A 123 -4.44 -10.89 -13.82
N ALA A 124 -4.96 -9.84 -14.48
CA ALA A 124 -6.36 -9.70 -14.86
C ALA A 124 -6.59 -9.56 -16.39
N ALA A 125 -5.63 -9.99 -17.23
CA ALA A 125 -5.69 -9.80 -18.68
C ALA A 125 -6.92 -10.45 -19.34
N HIS A 126 -7.40 -11.56 -18.80
CA HIS A 126 -8.57 -12.29 -19.28
C HIS A 126 -9.88 -11.50 -19.18
N THR A 127 -9.91 -10.46 -18.30
CA THR A 127 -11.11 -9.63 -18.08
C THR A 127 -11.25 -8.49 -19.09
N LEU A 128 -10.28 -8.25 -19.97
CA LEU A 128 -10.16 -7.05 -20.83
C LEU A 128 -11.48 -6.62 -21.52
N ASP A 129 -12.18 -7.58 -22.10
CA ASP A 129 -13.42 -7.34 -22.84
C ASP A 129 -14.69 -7.73 -22.04
N ALA A 130 -14.53 -8.21 -20.81
CA ALA A 130 -15.64 -8.56 -19.92
C ALA A 130 -16.40 -7.29 -19.46
N PRO A 131 -17.71 -7.39 -19.20
CA PRO A 131 -18.44 -6.35 -18.46
C PRO A 131 -17.89 -6.22 -17.04
N VAL A 132 -17.77 -5.00 -16.51
CA VAL A 132 -17.26 -4.77 -15.15
C VAL A 132 -18.16 -5.44 -14.11
N GLN A 133 -19.45 -5.56 -14.37
CA GLN A 133 -20.42 -6.20 -13.49
C GLN A 133 -20.32 -7.74 -13.45
N ALA A 134 -19.62 -8.34 -14.46
CA ALA A 134 -19.51 -9.78 -14.60
C ALA A 134 -18.22 -10.37 -14.01
N ILE A 135 -17.30 -9.52 -13.55
CA ILE A 135 -16.04 -9.97 -12.94
C ILE A 135 -16.18 -10.15 -11.42
N SER A 136 -15.37 -11.04 -10.86
CA SER A 136 -15.33 -11.28 -9.40
C SER A 136 -14.79 -10.08 -8.63
N GLY A 137 -15.00 -10.07 -7.30
CA GLY A 137 -14.47 -9.02 -6.42
C GLY A 137 -12.96 -8.90 -6.49
N GLY A 138 -12.23 -10.03 -6.49
CA GLY A 138 -10.78 -10.05 -6.63
C GLY A 138 -10.29 -9.54 -7.98
N GLU A 139 -10.96 -9.91 -9.07
CA GLU A 139 -10.67 -9.39 -10.40
C GLU A 139 -10.95 -7.89 -10.49
N LEU A 140 -12.02 -7.41 -9.86
CA LEU A 140 -12.32 -5.98 -9.80
C LEU A 140 -11.21 -5.20 -9.07
N GLN A 141 -10.69 -5.72 -7.96
CA GLN A 141 -9.57 -5.09 -7.25
C GLN A 141 -8.31 -5.01 -8.12
N ARG A 142 -7.98 -6.07 -8.86
CA ARG A 142 -6.88 -6.10 -9.83
C ARG A 142 -7.11 -5.10 -10.97
N VAL A 143 -8.33 -5.01 -11.50
CA VAL A 143 -8.71 -4.04 -12.53
C VAL A 143 -8.61 -2.60 -12.02
N LEU A 144 -9.03 -2.32 -10.78
CA LEU A 144 -8.86 -1.01 -10.14
C LEU A 144 -7.38 -0.64 -9.98
N LEU A 145 -6.55 -1.60 -9.59
CA LEU A 145 -5.11 -1.43 -9.52
C LEU A 145 -4.51 -1.15 -10.90
N ALA A 146 -4.87 -1.93 -11.94
CA ALA A 146 -4.43 -1.68 -13.32
C ALA A 146 -4.78 -0.27 -13.78
N ARG A 147 -5.99 0.22 -13.48
CA ARG A 147 -6.41 1.59 -13.79
C ARG A 147 -5.54 2.64 -13.09
N ALA A 148 -5.16 2.42 -11.83
CA ALA A 148 -4.27 3.31 -11.12
C ALA A 148 -2.84 3.30 -11.71
N LEU A 149 -2.35 2.13 -12.14
CA LEU A 149 -1.03 1.92 -12.74
C LEU A 149 -0.92 2.45 -14.17
N LEU A 150 -2.01 2.55 -14.90
CA LEU A 150 -2.03 3.06 -16.29
C LEU A 150 -1.50 4.51 -16.40
N ARG A 151 -1.52 5.25 -15.31
CA ARG A 151 -0.94 6.59 -15.21
C ARG A 151 0.58 6.59 -14.97
N GLU A 152 1.21 5.42 -14.88
CA GLU A 152 2.62 5.29 -14.50
C GLU A 152 2.96 6.10 -13.25
N PRO A 153 2.29 5.85 -12.12
CA PRO A 153 2.37 6.72 -10.95
C PRO A 153 3.74 6.69 -10.28
N GLU A 154 4.21 7.87 -9.84
CA GLU A 154 5.29 8.01 -8.86
C GLU A 154 4.77 7.82 -7.42
N LEU A 155 3.51 8.23 -7.18
CA LEU A 155 2.80 8.00 -5.92
C LEU A 155 1.55 7.18 -6.19
N LEU A 156 1.42 6.04 -5.52
CA LEU A 156 0.24 5.18 -5.59
C LEU A 156 -0.51 5.24 -4.24
N VAL A 157 -1.79 5.57 -4.28
CA VAL A 157 -2.65 5.60 -3.09
C VAL A 157 -3.69 4.51 -3.22
N LEU A 158 -3.69 3.56 -2.28
CA LEU A 158 -4.54 2.38 -2.26
C LEU A 158 -5.44 2.44 -1.02
N ASP A 159 -6.75 2.56 -1.21
CA ASP A 159 -7.72 2.62 -0.12
C ASP A 159 -8.44 1.27 -0.01
N GLU A 160 -8.05 0.44 0.98
CA GLU A 160 -8.56 -0.92 1.24
C GLU A 160 -8.47 -1.85 0.01
N PRO A 161 -7.26 -2.06 -0.58
CA PRO A 161 -7.10 -2.73 -1.87
C PRO A 161 -7.54 -4.18 -1.91
N ILE A 162 -7.66 -4.85 -0.76
CA ILE A 162 -8.02 -6.28 -0.66
C ILE A 162 -9.45 -6.51 -0.19
N GLN A 163 -10.26 -5.46 -0.06
CA GLN A 163 -11.63 -5.60 0.41
C GLN A 163 -12.45 -6.47 -0.55
N GLY A 164 -13.09 -7.52 -0.01
CA GLY A 164 -13.91 -8.45 -0.80
C GLY A 164 -13.11 -9.48 -1.61
N VAL A 165 -11.83 -9.63 -1.32
CA VAL A 165 -10.95 -10.67 -1.88
C VAL A 165 -10.85 -11.83 -0.89
N ASP A 166 -10.86 -13.07 -1.37
CA ASP A 166 -10.62 -14.25 -0.52
C ASP A 166 -9.20 -14.28 0.04
N VAL A 167 -8.97 -15.10 1.06
CA VAL A 167 -7.71 -15.11 1.83
C VAL A 167 -6.48 -15.33 0.93
N ASN A 168 -6.54 -16.26 -0.02
CA ASN A 168 -5.41 -16.53 -0.92
C ASN A 168 -5.15 -15.35 -1.86
N GLY A 169 -6.20 -14.78 -2.44
CA GLY A 169 -6.11 -13.61 -3.29
C GLY A 169 -5.60 -12.36 -2.57
N GLN A 170 -5.84 -12.25 -1.24
CA GLN A 170 -5.28 -11.17 -0.43
C GLN A 170 -3.76 -11.23 -0.39
N TYR A 171 -3.16 -12.40 -0.10
CA TYR A 171 -1.70 -12.59 -0.12
C TYR A 171 -1.12 -12.27 -1.49
N GLU A 172 -1.69 -12.83 -2.56
CA GLU A 172 -1.24 -12.56 -3.92
C GLU A 172 -1.26 -11.07 -4.28
N LEU A 173 -2.30 -10.34 -3.84
CA LEU A 173 -2.43 -8.91 -4.12
C LEU A 173 -1.41 -8.08 -3.33
N TYR A 174 -1.10 -8.46 -2.09
CA TYR A 174 -0.03 -7.82 -1.30
C TYR A 174 1.35 -8.07 -1.92
N ASP A 175 1.65 -9.30 -2.35
CA ASP A 175 2.89 -9.63 -3.05
C ASP A 175 3.02 -8.84 -4.35
N LEU A 176 1.91 -8.71 -5.09
CA LEU A 176 1.85 -7.89 -6.29
C LEU A 176 2.18 -6.42 -5.99
N ILE A 177 1.56 -5.82 -4.96
CA ILE A 177 1.79 -4.42 -4.54
C ILE A 177 3.26 -4.23 -4.14
N SER A 178 3.84 -5.14 -3.34
CA SER A 178 5.25 -5.12 -2.97
C SER A 178 6.17 -5.22 -4.18
N GLY A 179 5.85 -6.11 -5.13
CA GLY A 179 6.57 -6.23 -6.40
C GLY A 179 6.48 -4.97 -7.27
N LEU A 180 5.32 -4.30 -7.30
CA LEU A 180 5.15 -3.02 -8.02
C LEU A 180 6.06 -1.93 -7.44
N ARG A 181 6.16 -1.80 -6.11
CA ARG A 181 7.10 -0.89 -5.45
C ARG A 181 8.53 -1.11 -5.95
N GLN A 182 8.97 -2.36 -5.95
CA GLN A 182 10.34 -2.71 -6.35
C GLN A 182 10.61 -2.44 -7.83
N ARG A 183 9.68 -2.82 -8.72
CA ARG A 183 9.86 -2.66 -10.18
C ARG A 183 9.72 -1.22 -10.65
N ARG A 184 8.79 -0.46 -10.08
CA ARG A 184 8.47 0.90 -10.52
C ARG A 184 9.13 2.00 -9.68
N GLY A 185 9.66 1.67 -8.48
CA GLY A 185 10.23 2.65 -7.55
C GLY A 185 9.21 3.66 -7.02
N CYS A 186 7.90 3.41 -7.16
CA CYS A 186 6.86 4.32 -6.69
C CYS A 186 6.74 4.30 -5.16
N GLY A 187 6.41 5.45 -4.57
CA GLY A 187 5.95 5.51 -3.18
C GLY A 187 4.50 5.06 -3.07
N ILE A 188 4.14 4.34 -2.03
CA ILE A 188 2.80 3.81 -1.83
C ILE A 188 2.24 4.29 -0.49
N LEU A 189 1.06 4.92 -0.51
CA LEU A 189 0.23 5.11 0.68
C LEU A 189 -0.91 4.11 0.64
N MET A 190 -0.93 3.17 1.59
CA MET A 190 -1.92 2.11 1.64
C MET A 190 -2.79 2.23 2.89
N VAL A 191 -4.09 2.34 2.72
CA VAL A 191 -5.07 2.22 3.81
C VAL A 191 -5.48 0.77 3.93
N SER A 192 -5.36 0.19 5.12
CA SER A 192 -5.77 -1.19 5.37
C SER A 192 -6.23 -1.40 6.81
N HIS A 193 -7.03 -2.43 7.02
CA HIS A 193 -7.40 -2.95 8.34
C HIS A 193 -6.85 -4.36 8.60
N GLU A 194 -6.20 -4.97 7.60
CA GLU A 194 -5.59 -6.31 7.68
C GLU A 194 -4.18 -6.20 8.28
N LEU A 195 -4.12 -6.18 9.62
CA LEU A 195 -2.90 -5.87 10.37
C LEU A 195 -1.73 -6.81 10.04
N HIS A 196 -1.99 -8.12 9.93
CA HIS A 196 -0.95 -9.11 9.67
C HIS A 196 -0.27 -8.92 8.30
N LEU A 197 -1.03 -8.60 7.25
CA LEU A 197 -0.50 -8.35 5.92
C LEU A 197 0.27 -7.03 5.86
N VAL A 198 -0.27 -5.98 6.50
CA VAL A 198 0.39 -4.68 6.62
C VAL A 198 1.76 -4.82 7.28
N MET A 199 1.82 -5.50 8.44
CA MET A 199 3.07 -5.64 9.18
C MET A 199 4.14 -6.43 8.43
N ALA A 200 3.76 -7.34 7.54
CA ALA A 200 4.70 -8.12 6.74
C ALA A 200 5.21 -7.38 5.49
N ALA A 201 4.45 -6.42 4.95
CA ALA A 201 4.69 -5.88 3.61
C ALA A 201 5.01 -4.38 3.56
N THR A 202 5.07 -3.68 4.70
CA THR A 202 5.24 -2.23 4.74
C THR A 202 6.53 -1.78 5.42
N ASP A 203 7.03 -0.61 5.03
CA ASP A 203 8.24 -0.02 5.59
C ASP A 203 7.92 0.88 6.80
N HIS A 204 6.73 1.51 6.77
CA HIS A 204 6.28 2.41 7.82
C HIS A 204 4.78 2.27 8.07
N VAL A 205 4.39 2.24 9.33
CA VAL A 205 3.00 2.14 9.76
C VAL A 205 2.60 3.39 10.51
N LEU A 206 1.40 3.89 10.23
CA LEU A 206 0.75 5.00 10.93
C LEU A 206 -0.56 4.50 11.55
N CYS A 207 -0.65 4.52 12.86
CA CYS A 207 -1.88 4.19 13.58
C CYS A 207 -2.74 5.44 13.70
N LEU A 208 -3.90 5.43 13.09
CA LEU A 208 -4.82 6.57 13.10
C LEU A 208 -6.05 6.27 13.96
N ASN A 209 -6.34 7.20 14.87
CA ASN A 209 -7.62 7.31 15.56
C ASN A 209 -7.97 8.80 15.69
N ARG A 210 -8.35 9.44 14.58
CA ARG A 210 -8.50 10.87 14.37
C ARG A 210 -7.18 11.66 14.47
N HIS A 211 -6.20 11.19 15.22
CA HIS A 211 -4.82 11.65 15.28
C HIS A 211 -3.88 10.46 15.08
N VAL A 212 -2.61 10.71 14.83
CA VAL A 212 -1.60 9.66 14.78
C VAL A 212 -1.24 9.29 16.22
N CYS A 213 -1.67 8.10 16.67
CA CYS A 213 -1.43 7.62 18.02
C CYS A 213 -0.13 6.83 18.15
N CYS A 214 0.33 6.17 17.08
CA CYS A 214 1.63 5.54 17.00
C CYS A 214 2.12 5.55 15.54
N SER A 215 3.44 5.55 15.35
CA SER A 215 4.02 5.47 14.01
C SER A 215 5.44 4.93 14.05
N GLY A 216 5.87 4.24 13.00
CA GLY A 216 7.22 3.70 12.90
C GLY A 216 7.30 2.46 12.03
N HIS A 217 8.46 1.79 12.11
CA HIS A 217 8.64 0.48 11.51
C HIS A 217 7.65 -0.53 12.13
N PRO A 218 7.09 -1.49 11.36
CA PRO A 218 6.12 -2.46 11.84
C PRO A 218 6.48 -3.12 13.18
N ASP A 219 7.73 -3.57 13.36
CA ASP A 219 8.21 -4.21 14.58
C ASP A 219 8.13 -3.33 15.83
N HIS A 220 8.30 -2.02 15.67
CA HIS A 220 8.20 -1.05 16.76
C HIS A 220 6.74 -0.78 17.09
N VAL A 221 5.92 -0.54 16.06
CA VAL A 221 4.49 -0.28 16.20
C VAL A 221 3.77 -1.45 16.86
N ALA A 222 4.13 -2.68 16.50
CA ALA A 222 3.55 -3.90 17.09
C ALA A 222 3.70 -4.00 18.62
N ARG A 223 4.69 -3.31 19.19
CA ARG A 223 4.98 -3.29 20.65
C ARG A 223 4.54 -2.00 21.32
N ASP A 224 4.00 -1.05 20.55
CA ASP A 224 3.57 0.25 21.07
C ASP A 224 2.30 0.07 21.92
N PRO A 225 2.24 0.61 23.15
CA PRO A 225 1.06 0.53 24.00
C PRO A 225 -0.20 1.12 23.33
N ALA A 226 -0.08 2.18 22.56
CA ALA A 226 -1.20 2.79 21.85
C ALA A 226 -1.75 1.88 20.74
N TYR A 227 -0.89 1.08 20.08
CA TYR A 227 -1.33 0.05 19.15
C TYR A 227 -2.12 -1.05 19.86
N LEU A 228 -1.61 -1.52 21.01
CA LEU A 228 -2.27 -2.57 21.81
C LEU A 228 -3.62 -2.08 22.38
N GLU A 229 -3.73 -0.81 22.74
CA GLU A 229 -4.98 -0.19 23.17
C GLU A 229 -6.00 -0.12 22.03
N LEU A 230 -5.57 0.21 20.80
CA LEU A 230 -6.45 0.33 19.64
C LEU A 230 -7.00 -1.01 19.14
N PHE A 231 -6.17 -2.05 19.13
CA PHE A 231 -6.48 -3.31 18.45
C PHE A 231 -6.63 -4.50 19.40
N GLY A 232 -6.36 -4.31 20.70
CA GLY A 232 -6.44 -5.34 21.73
C GLY A 232 -5.32 -6.39 21.65
N LEU A 233 -5.32 -7.31 22.62
CA LEU A 233 -4.34 -8.42 22.67
C LEU A 233 -4.51 -9.42 21.52
N ASP A 234 -5.68 -9.49 20.91
CA ASP A 234 -5.90 -10.35 19.74
C ASP A 234 -5.21 -9.78 18.49
N GLY A 235 -5.18 -8.46 18.31
CA GLY A 235 -4.36 -7.81 17.29
C GLY A 235 -2.87 -8.09 17.46
N ALA A 236 -2.39 -8.19 18.71
CA ALA A 236 -0.99 -8.53 19.02
C ALA A 236 -0.66 -10.02 18.78
N ARG A 237 -1.63 -10.93 19.00
CA ARG A 237 -1.43 -12.38 18.77
C ARG A 237 -1.29 -12.72 17.29
N HIS A 238 -1.97 -12.03 16.42
CA HIS A 238 -1.82 -12.20 14.97
C HIS A 238 -0.44 -11.77 14.45
N LEU A 239 0.28 -10.92 15.18
CA LEU A 239 1.65 -10.51 14.88
C LEU A 239 2.70 -11.53 15.36
N ALA A 240 2.47 -12.23 16.47
CA ALA A 240 3.41 -13.19 17.03
C ALA A 240 3.60 -14.44 16.16
N ILE A 241 2.68 -14.75 15.26
CA ILE A 241 2.70 -15.94 14.42
C ILE A 241 3.64 -15.78 13.21
N TYR A 242 4.02 -14.55 12.82
CA TYR A 242 4.78 -14.29 11.59
C TYR A 242 6.28 -14.01 11.78
N HIS A 243 6.83 -14.11 12.99
CA HIS A 243 8.29 -14.07 13.19
C HIS A 243 8.96 -15.44 12.91
N HIS A 244 8.49 -16.18 11.93
CA HIS A 244 9.29 -17.26 11.35
C HIS A 244 10.22 -16.67 10.30
N HIS A 245 11.47 -16.49 10.67
CA HIS A 245 12.57 -16.34 9.72
C HIS A 245 12.54 -17.53 8.77
N HIS A 246 12.24 -17.26 7.50
CA HIS A 246 12.44 -18.24 6.44
C HIS A 246 13.94 -18.42 6.19
N ASN A 247 14.61 -19.16 7.07
CA ASN A 247 16.02 -19.59 6.89
C ASN A 247 16.10 -20.97 6.24
N HIS A 248 15.07 -21.40 5.49
CA HIS A 248 15.06 -22.68 4.81
C HIS A 248 14.61 -22.51 3.36
N ARG A 249 15.23 -23.27 2.45
CA ARG A 249 14.82 -23.40 1.06
C ARG A 249 13.95 -24.65 0.91
N HIS A 250 12.89 -24.55 0.12
CA HIS A 250 12.09 -25.71 -0.28
C HIS A 250 12.69 -26.31 -1.55
N ASP A 251 12.71 -27.64 -1.64
CA ASP A 251 13.00 -28.34 -2.88
C ASP A 251 11.80 -28.28 -3.85
N LEU A 252 11.97 -28.81 -5.06
CA LEU A 252 10.93 -28.84 -6.09
C LEU A 252 9.68 -29.68 -5.71
N HIS A 253 9.69 -30.33 -4.54
CA HIS A 253 8.61 -31.15 -4.01
C HIS A 253 8.03 -30.59 -2.70
N GLY A 254 8.47 -29.39 -2.27
CA GLY A 254 7.93 -28.70 -1.08
C GLY A 254 8.51 -29.15 0.25
N ALA A 255 9.57 -29.99 0.27
CA ALA A 255 10.26 -30.39 1.51
C ALA A 255 11.29 -29.32 1.92
N VAL A 256 11.41 -29.11 3.24
CA VAL A 256 12.37 -28.15 3.83
C VAL A 256 13.79 -28.75 3.74
N VAL A 257 14.71 -28.03 3.09
CA VAL A 257 16.14 -28.39 3.04
C VAL A 257 16.90 -27.53 4.05
N GLU A 258 17.39 -28.13 5.12
CA GLU A 258 18.31 -27.49 6.05
C GLU A 258 19.68 -27.34 5.37
N SER A 259 20.22 -26.13 5.32
CA SER A 259 21.60 -25.88 4.90
C SER A 259 22.54 -26.38 6.01
N ALA A 260 23.25 -27.47 5.75
CA ALA A 260 24.35 -27.91 6.60
C ALA A 260 25.46 -26.86 6.55
N GLU A 261 25.70 -26.14 7.63
CA GLU A 261 26.94 -25.41 7.85
C GLU A 261 28.02 -26.40 8.27
N ASP A 262 29.10 -26.42 7.50
CA ASP A 262 30.32 -27.17 7.72
C ASP A 262 30.91 -26.88 9.10
N GLY A 263 30.86 -27.87 9.97
CA GLY A 263 31.66 -27.92 11.18
C GLY A 263 33.05 -28.52 10.86
N ALA A 264 34.01 -27.69 10.48
CA ALA A 264 35.41 -28.03 10.46
C ALA A 264 36.19 -26.98 11.21
N HIS A 265 36.51 -27.30 12.47
CA HIS A 265 37.85 -27.01 13.06
C HIS A 265 38.04 -27.83 14.33
N GLY A 266 39.19 -28.57 14.28
CA GLY A 266 39.82 -29.49 15.15
C GLY A 266 40.14 -29.08 16.58
#